data_5866accbd19a48c2d184cfc0a6d1777c
#
_entry.id   5866accbd19a48c2d184cfc0a6d1777c
#
_cell.length_a   1.000
_cell.length_b   1.000
_cell.length_c   1.000
_cell.angle_alpha   90.00
_cell.angle_beta   90.00
_cell.angle_gamma   90.00
#
_symmetry.space_group_name_H-M   'P 1'
#
loop_
_entity.id
_entity.type
_entity.pdbx_description
1 polymer ?
#
loop_
_entity_poly.entity_id
_entity_poly.type
_entity_poly.pdbx_seq_one_letter_code
_entity_poly.pdbx_strand_id
1 'polypeptide(L)'
;EVRRSPTDEGTLELIVRRPVSEEREVLETATLTVEDGLVGDNWSKRPSNRTEDGGPHPDMQLNLINSRFLALIAGDPERMALAGDQLAVDLSLGSDDLPPWSRIRIGGAVIQVTDQPHTGCAKFTRRFGLDAFHLLKTEVGQAMNLRGICTRVVVPGTIRRGDPVTVERPGDREAAR
;
A
#
# COMPACT_ATOMS: atom_id res chain seq x y z
N GLU A 1 2.86 18.09 -6.15
CA GLU A 1 1.59 17.54 -5.62
C GLU A 1 1.81 16.44 -4.59
N VAL A 2 2.65 15.42 -4.86
CA VAL A 2 2.90 14.31 -3.92
C VAL A 2 3.43 14.81 -2.56
N ARG A 3 4.33 15.79 -2.55
CA ARG A 3 4.86 16.40 -1.32
C ARG A 3 3.83 17.16 -0.47
N ARG A 4 2.63 17.37 -0.99
CA ARG A 4 1.50 18.00 -0.27
C ARG A 4 0.50 16.99 0.23
N SER A 5 0.81 15.69 0.15
CA SER A 5 -0.03 14.66 0.77
C SER A 5 -0.09 14.88 2.27
N PRO A 6 -1.25 14.71 2.90
CA PRO A 6 -1.40 14.82 4.34
C PRO A 6 -0.57 13.77 5.06
N THR A 7 -0.18 14.05 6.31
CA THR A 7 0.70 13.17 7.12
C THR A 7 -0.06 12.37 8.19
N ASP A 8 -1.18 12.88 8.67
CA ASP A 8 -1.90 12.31 9.81
C ASP A 8 -3.28 11.75 9.44
N GLU A 9 -3.99 12.47 8.59
CA GLU A 9 -5.33 12.10 8.12
C GLU A 9 -5.41 12.23 6.61
N GLY A 10 -5.82 11.17 5.95
CA GLY A 10 -5.96 11.08 4.49
C GLY A 10 -7.22 10.36 4.07
N THR A 11 -7.26 9.88 2.83
CA THR A 11 -8.43 9.21 2.25
C THR A 11 -8.01 7.97 1.47
N LEU A 12 -8.83 6.92 1.54
CA LEU A 12 -8.69 5.72 0.71
C LEU A 12 -9.31 5.99 -0.67
N GLU A 13 -8.47 6.16 -1.68
CA GLU A 13 -8.90 6.57 -3.03
C GLU A 13 -9.18 5.39 -3.96
N LEU A 14 -8.50 4.26 -3.76
CA LEU A 14 -8.64 3.09 -4.64
C LEU A 14 -8.43 1.80 -3.85
N ILE A 15 -9.27 0.81 -4.13
CA ILE A 15 -9.12 -0.57 -3.65
C ILE A 15 -8.99 -1.47 -4.87
N VAL A 16 -7.92 -2.27 -4.93
CA VAL A 16 -7.65 -3.20 -6.03
C VAL A 16 -7.46 -4.60 -5.49
N ARG A 17 -8.27 -5.53 -5.92
CA ARG A 17 -8.08 -6.96 -5.70
C ARG A 17 -7.40 -7.61 -6.91
N ARG A 18 -6.50 -8.54 -6.64
CA ARG A 18 -5.78 -9.32 -7.66
C ARG A 18 -6.19 -10.79 -7.50
N PRO A 19 -7.31 -11.24 -8.09
CA PRO A 19 -7.80 -12.61 -7.88
C PRO A 19 -6.80 -13.65 -8.41
N VAL A 20 -6.20 -13.37 -9.56
CA VAL A 20 -5.12 -14.17 -10.13
C VAL A 20 -4.03 -13.27 -10.75
N SER A 21 -2.95 -13.88 -11.23
CA SER A 21 -1.86 -13.13 -11.87
C SER A 21 -2.36 -12.36 -13.09
N GLU A 22 -1.96 -11.09 -13.20
CA GLU A 22 -2.32 -10.12 -14.25
C GLU A 22 -3.79 -9.62 -14.22
N GLU A 23 -4.68 -10.20 -13.43
CA GLU A 23 -6.04 -9.66 -13.23
C GLU A 23 -6.08 -8.57 -12.16
N ARG A 24 -6.97 -7.63 -12.35
CA ARG A 24 -7.23 -6.50 -11.45
C ARG A 24 -8.72 -6.22 -11.38
N GLU A 25 -9.24 -6.17 -10.18
CA GLU A 25 -10.62 -5.78 -9.90
C GLU A 25 -10.61 -4.53 -9.01
N VAL A 26 -11.24 -3.47 -9.47
CA VAL A 26 -11.46 -2.27 -8.66
C VAL A 26 -12.73 -2.48 -7.84
N LEU A 27 -12.61 -2.24 -6.53
CA LEU A 27 -13.68 -2.48 -5.57
C LEU A 27 -14.10 -1.17 -4.91
N GLU A 28 -15.41 -1.03 -4.64
CA GLU A 28 -15.94 0.06 -3.80
C GLU A 28 -15.87 -0.31 -2.31
N THR A 29 -15.93 -1.60 -1.99
CA THR A 29 -15.87 -2.12 -0.63
C THR A 29 -15.07 -3.41 -0.59
N ALA A 30 -14.28 -3.61 0.45
CA ALA A 30 -13.51 -4.84 0.65
C ALA A 30 -13.46 -5.22 2.14
N THR A 31 -13.21 -6.50 2.41
CA THR A 31 -12.94 -7.01 3.75
C THR A 31 -11.45 -7.31 3.89
N LEU A 32 -10.87 -6.87 4.99
CA LEU A 32 -9.50 -7.19 5.39
C LEU A 32 -9.56 -8.21 6.53
N THR A 33 -8.76 -9.28 6.44
CA THR A 33 -8.57 -10.26 7.52
C THR A 33 -7.09 -10.48 7.80
N VAL A 34 -6.78 -10.99 8.98
CA VAL A 34 -5.40 -11.30 9.36
C VAL A 34 -4.86 -12.47 8.53
N GLU A 35 -5.73 -13.41 8.14
CA GLU A 35 -5.37 -14.60 7.39
C GLU A 35 -5.14 -14.32 5.90
N ASP A 36 -6.01 -13.53 5.28
CA ASP A 36 -6.02 -13.34 3.82
C ASP A 36 -5.42 -12.00 3.38
N GLY A 37 -5.27 -11.04 4.30
CA GLY A 37 -5.05 -9.66 3.91
C GLY A 37 -6.32 -9.07 3.32
N LEU A 38 -6.35 -8.80 2.02
CA LEU A 38 -7.55 -8.43 1.30
C LEU A 38 -8.25 -9.71 0.81
N VAL A 39 -9.45 -9.96 1.29
CA VAL A 39 -10.23 -11.17 0.96
C VAL A 39 -10.41 -11.32 -0.55
N GLY A 40 -10.03 -12.48 -1.07
CA GLY A 40 -10.08 -12.80 -2.50
C GLY A 40 -8.87 -12.29 -3.31
N ASP A 41 -7.92 -11.61 -2.70
CA ASP A 41 -6.62 -11.33 -3.34
C ASP A 41 -5.78 -12.61 -3.39
N ASN A 42 -4.82 -12.68 -4.30
CA ASN A 42 -3.97 -13.85 -4.47
C ASN A 42 -2.73 -13.87 -3.56
N TRP A 43 -2.60 -12.92 -2.63
CA TRP A 43 -1.41 -12.83 -1.78
C TRP A 43 -1.13 -14.16 -1.05
N SER A 44 -2.13 -14.77 -0.42
CA SER A 44 -1.99 -16.01 0.34
C SER A 44 -1.56 -17.23 -0.51
N LYS A 45 -1.65 -17.13 -1.83
CA LYS A 45 -1.24 -18.15 -2.79
C LYS A 45 0.09 -17.86 -3.47
N ARG A 46 0.72 -16.73 -3.15
CA ARG A 46 1.97 -16.31 -3.80
C ARG A 46 3.18 -16.80 -3.02
N PRO A 47 4.07 -17.59 -3.66
CA PRO A 47 5.31 -17.98 -3.01
C PRO A 47 6.20 -16.77 -2.78
N SER A 48 6.99 -16.81 -1.73
CA SER A 48 8.04 -15.85 -1.42
C SER A 48 9.37 -16.57 -1.21
N ASN A 49 10.42 -16.06 -1.84
CA ASN A 49 11.78 -16.51 -1.57
C ASN A 49 12.40 -15.88 -0.30
N ARG A 50 11.60 -15.08 0.42
CA ARG A 50 11.99 -14.42 1.68
C ARG A 50 11.43 -15.14 2.90
N THR A 51 10.69 -16.24 2.72
CA THR A 51 10.18 -17.11 3.78
C THR A 51 10.88 -18.46 3.73
N GLU A 52 11.13 -19.06 4.88
CA GLU A 52 11.83 -20.35 4.96
C GLU A 52 11.02 -21.49 4.33
N ASP A 53 9.71 -21.43 4.45
CA ASP A 53 8.77 -22.42 3.91
C ASP A 53 8.35 -22.15 2.45
N GLY A 54 8.84 -21.03 1.87
CA GLY A 54 8.45 -20.61 0.53
C GLY A 54 7.02 -20.11 0.41
N GLY A 55 6.30 -19.98 1.52
CA GLY A 55 4.92 -19.47 1.59
C GLY A 55 4.84 -17.94 1.41
N PRO A 56 3.62 -17.37 1.47
CA PRO A 56 3.44 -15.92 1.38
C PRO A 56 4.10 -15.21 2.56
N HIS A 57 4.78 -14.08 2.29
CA HIS A 57 5.43 -13.33 3.36
C HIS A 57 4.40 -12.53 4.18
N PRO A 58 4.22 -12.80 5.48
CA PRO A 58 3.16 -12.19 6.29
C PRO A 58 3.28 -10.66 6.37
N ASP A 59 4.50 -10.12 6.39
CA ASP A 59 4.75 -8.68 6.43
C ASP A 59 4.66 -7.98 5.07
N MET A 60 4.28 -8.70 4.01
CA MET A 60 4.03 -8.17 2.66
C MET A 60 2.60 -8.45 2.20
N GLN A 61 1.67 -8.50 3.14
CA GLN A 61 0.29 -8.90 2.94
C GLN A 61 -0.49 -7.92 2.05
N LEU A 62 -0.33 -6.63 2.33
CA LEU A 62 -0.93 -5.54 1.58
C LEU A 62 0.14 -4.53 1.16
N ASN A 63 -0.01 -4.00 -0.04
CA ASN A 63 0.81 -2.90 -0.53
C ASN A 63 -0.03 -1.63 -0.65
N LEU A 64 0.49 -0.54 -0.06
CA LEU A 64 -0.08 0.79 -0.18
C LEU A 64 0.77 1.64 -1.11
N ILE A 65 0.11 2.46 -1.94
CA ILE A 65 0.77 3.46 -2.78
C ILE A 65 0.10 4.82 -2.59
N ASN A 66 0.90 5.90 -2.68
CA ASN A 66 0.35 7.26 -2.66
C ASN A 66 -0.49 7.51 -3.92
N SER A 67 -1.76 7.92 -3.76
CA SER A 67 -2.70 8.08 -4.86
C SER A 67 -2.32 9.20 -5.82
N ARG A 68 -1.71 10.29 -5.33
CA ARG A 68 -1.25 11.41 -6.18
C ARG A 68 -0.08 10.99 -7.07
N PHE A 69 0.86 10.22 -6.51
CA PHE A 69 1.95 9.65 -7.31
C PHE A 69 1.41 8.65 -8.33
N LEU A 70 0.51 7.79 -7.92
CA LEU A 70 -0.10 6.80 -8.80
C LEU A 70 -0.84 7.47 -9.96
N ALA A 71 -1.64 8.51 -9.70
CA ALA A 71 -2.33 9.29 -10.73
C ALA A 71 -1.35 9.93 -11.71
N LEU A 72 -0.23 10.48 -11.20
CA LEU A 72 0.80 11.11 -12.03
C LEU A 72 1.41 10.11 -13.04
N ILE A 73 1.79 8.92 -12.58
CA ILE A 73 2.44 7.93 -13.47
C ILE A 73 1.45 7.16 -14.35
N ALA A 74 0.21 7.02 -13.91
CA ALA A 74 -0.83 6.36 -14.68
C ALA A 74 -1.31 7.22 -15.87
N GLY A 75 -1.39 8.54 -15.67
CA GLY A 75 -1.89 9.50 -16.67
C GLY A 75 -3.39 9.37 -16.96
N ASP A 76 -3.97 8.21 -16.69
CA ASP A 76 -5.39 7.88 -16.88
C ASP A 76 -5.89 7.12 -15.63
N PRO A 77 -7.03 7.51 -15.02
CA PRO A 77 -7.61 6.82 -13.87
C PRO A 77 -7.82 5.31 -14.07
N GLU A 78 -8.19 4.88 -15.27
CA GLU A 78 -8.39 3.45 -15.57
C GLU A 78 -7.10 2.63 -15.45
N ARG A 79 -5.95 3.27 -15.63
CA ARG A 79 -4.63 2.63 -15.53
C ARG A 79 -4.10 2.53 -14.10
N MET A 80 -4.69 3.22 -13.14
CA MET A 80 -4.21 3.23 -11.75
C MET A 80 -4.18 1.82 -11.15
N ALA A 81 -5.18 0.99 -11.42
CA ALA A 81 -5.23 -0.39 -10.94
C ALA A 81 -4.07 -1.26 -11.43
N LEU A 82 -3.41 -0.87 -12.53
CA LEU A 82 -2.27 -1.62 -13.09
C LEU A 82 -1.03 -1.63 -12.18
N ALA A 83 -0.90 -0.70 -11.22
CA ALA A 83 0.21 -0.70 -10.26
C ALA A 83 0.29 -2.02 -9.49
N GLY A 84 -0.87 -2.61 -9.20
CA GLY A 84 -0.97 -3.88 -8.50
C GLY A 84 -0.81 -3.77 -6.99
N ASP A 85 -0.78 -2.54 -6.47
CA ASP A 85 -0.95 -2.27 -5.05
C ASP A 85 -2.43 -2.42 -4.70
N GLN A 86 -2.74 -2.99 -3.55
CA GLN A 86 -4.13 -3.22 -3.16
C GLN A 86 -4.84 -1.94 -2.77
N LEU A 87 -4.12 -0.99 -2.16
CA LEU A 87 -4.70 0.25 -1.65
C LEU A 87 -3.94 1.46 -2.17
N ALA A 88 -4.64 2.44 -2.76
CA ALA A 88 -4.09 3.76 -3.03
C ALA A 88 -4.72 4.77 -2.06
N VAL A 89 -3.87 5.49 -1.34
CA VAL A 89 -4.27 6.43 -0.30
C VAL A 89 -3.74 7.83 -0.57
N ASP A 90 -4.51 8.85 -0.33
CA ASP A 90 -4.03 10.23 -0.27
C ASP A 90 -3.42 10.48 1.10
N LEU A 91 -2.21 10.00 1.28
CA LEU A 91 -1.43 10.09 2.51
C LEU A 91 0.06 10.12 2.16
N SER A 92 0.88 10.84 2.94
CA SER A 92 2.33 10.73 2.84
C SER A 92 2.79 9.36 3.32
N LEU A 93 3.56 8.66 2.49
CA LEU A 93 4.14 7.36 2.81
C LEU A 93 5.65 7.45 3.08
N GLY A 94 6.19 8.68 3.16
CA GLY A 94 7.60 8.91 3.44
C GLY A 94 8.03 8.30 4.78
N SER A 95 9.27 7.85 4.87
CA SER A 95 9.79 7.17 6.05
C SER A 95 9.80 8.03 7.32
N ASP A 96 9.91 9.36 7.16
CA ASP A 96 9.87 10.31 8.28
C ASP A 96 8.43 10.52 8.78
N ASP A 97 7.45 10.52 7.87
CA ASP A 97 6.04 10.72 8.20
C ASP A 97 5.36 9.44 8.68
N LEU A 98 5.75 8.30 8.09
CA LEU A 98 5.13 7.00 8.32
C LEU A 98 6.19 5.91 8.51
N PRO A 99 6.90 5.91 9.65
CA PRO A 99 7.93 4.92 9.93
C PRO A 99 7.36 3.50 10.09
N PRO A 100 8.20 2.46 9.93
CA PRO A 100 7.79 1.08 10.24
C PRO A 100 7.14 0.96 11.63
N TRP A 101 6.19 0.03 11.73
CA TRP A 101 5.38 -0.24 12.93
C TRP A 101 4.31 0.81 13.24
N SER A 102 4.20 1.88 12.46
CA SER A 102 3.03 2.76 12.47
C SER A 102 1.77 1.95 12.16
N ARG A 103 0.65 2.33 12.76
CA ARG A 103 -0.66 1.77 12.45
C ARG A 103 -1.46 2.75 11.63
N ILE A 104 -2.22 2.21 10.69
CA ILE A 104 -3.11 2.97 9.82
C ILE A 104 -4.51 2.40 10.01
N ARG A 105 -5.43 3.24 10.47
CA ARG A 105 -6.85 2.90 10.55
C ARG A 105 -7.53 3.31 9.24
N ILE A 106 -8.30 2.40 8.68
CA ILE A 106 -9.10 2.64 7.47
C ILE A 106 -10.47 1.98 7.70
N GLY A 107 -11.55 2.78 7.74
CA GLY A 107 -12.87 2.25 8.06
C GLY A 107 -12.88 1.43 9.35
N GLY A 108 -13.31 0.18 9.28
CA GLY A 108 -13.32 -0.75 10.42
C GLY A 108 -12.03 -1.50 10.66
N ALA A 109 -11.04 -1.40 9.77
CA ALA A 109 -9.79 -2.17 9.83
C ALA A 109 -8.61 -1.35 10.37
N VAL A 110 -7.60 -2.03 10.89
CA VAL A 110 -6.28 -1.45 11.18
C VAL A 110 -5.20 -2.30 10.53
N ILE A 111 -4.33 -1.65 9.78
CA ILE A 111 -3.14 -2.26 9.19
C ILE A 111 -1.89 -1.69 9.84
N GLN A 112 -0.79 -2.42 9.80
CA GLN A 112 0.50 -2.00 10.35
C GLN A 112 1.54 -1.94 9.24
N VAL A 113 2.27 -0.83 9.18
CA VAL A 113 3.44 -0.67 8.30
C VAL A 113 4.52 -1.64 8.75
N THR A 114 5.16 -2.32 7.79
CA THR A 114 6.25 -3.24 8.06
C THR A 114 7.59 -2.67 7.57
N ASP A 115 8.70 -3.28 7.95
CA ASP A 115 10.03 -2.91 7.50
C ASP A 115 10.42 -3.53 6.14
N GLN A 116 9.49 -4.29 5.54
CA GLN A 116 9.78 -4.96 4.27
C GLN A 116 9.83 -3.95 3.13
N PRO A 117 10.91 -3.97 2.32
CA PRO A 117 11.03 -3.02 1.22
C PRO A 117 10.04 -3.35 0.10
N HIS A 118 9.29 -2.33 -0.35
CA HIS A 118 8.48 -2.42 -1.56
C HIS A 118 9.25 -1.82 -2.74
N THR A 119 9.76 -2.67 -3.61
CA THR A 119 10.63 -2.26 -4.72
C THR A 119 9.92 -2.31 -6.07
N GLY A 120 10.32 -1.42 -6.99
CA GLY A 120 9.88 -1.50 -8.37
C GLY A 120 10.38 -2.78 -9.05
N CYS A 121 9.52 -3.38 -9.87
CA CYS A 121 9.83 -4.61 -10.62
C CYS A 121 9.66 -4.40 -12.12
N ALA A 122 10.11 -5.38 -12.93
CA ALA A 122 9.98 -5.34 -14.38
C ALA A 122 8.52 -5.12 -14.86
N LYS A 123 7.53 -5.65 -14.13
CA LYS A 123 6.12 -5.43 -14.45
C LYS A 123 5.71 -3.96 -14.26
N PHE A 124 6.20 -3.31 -13.20
CA PHE A 124 5.96 -1.89 -12.97
C PHE A 124 6.56 -1.05 -14.09
N THR A 125 7.83 -1.30 -14.44
CA THR A 125 8.51 -0.60 -15.55
C THR A 125 7.78 -0.77 -16.88
N ARG A 126 7.31 -1.97 -17.19
CA ARG A 126 6.56 -2.23 -18.43
C ARG A 126 5.24 -1.47 -18.50
N ARG A 127 4.59 -1.21 -17.35
CA ARG A 127 3.28 -0.56 -17.28
C ARG A 127 3.35 0.95 -17.23
N PHE A 128 4.36 1.49 -16.56
CA PHE A 128 4.48 2.93 -16.29
C PHE A 128 5.72 3.59 -16.90
N GLY A 129 6.58 2.82 -17.56
CA GLY A 129 7.75 3.34 -18.27
C GLY A 129 9.00 3.44 -17.40
N LEU A 130 10.12 3.71 -18.07
CA LEU A 130 11.44 3.84 -17.46
C LEU A 130 11.56 5.10 -16.59
N ASP A 131 10.93 6.19 -16.98
CA ASP A 131 11.01 7.45 -16.23
C ASP A 131 10.39 7.30 -14.85
N ALA A 132 9.20 6.65 -14.76
CA ALA A 132 8.59 6.33 -13.48
C ALA A 132 9.51 5.42 -12.64
N PHE A 133 10.14 4.42 -13.25
CA PHE A 133 11.08 3.53 -12.56
C PHE A 133 12.33 4.27 -12.07
N HIS A 134 12.92 5.14 -12.89
CA HIS A 134 14.09 5.94 -12.49
C HIS A 134 13.76 6.87 -11.31
N LEU A 135 12.58 7.48 -11.33
CA LEU A 135 12.13 8.34 -10.23
C LEU A 135 12.10 7.60 -8.89
N LEU A 136 11.69 6.31 -8.88
CA LEU A 136 11.72 5.48 -7.66
C LEU A 136 13.13 5.29 -7.09
N LYS A 137 14.16 5.39 -7.93
CA LYS A 137 15.56 5.16 -7.54
C LYS A 137 16.28 6.42 -7.05
N THR A 138 15.67 7.59 -7.21
CA THR A 138 16.22 8.84 -6.68
C THR A 138 16.14 8.86 -5.16
N GLU A 139 16.98 9.66 -4.51
CA GLU A 139 16.91 9.88 -3.05
C GLU A 139 15.52 10.37 -2.62
N VAL A 140 14.93 11.29 -3.38
CA VAL A 140 13.56 11.77 -3.14
C VAL A 140 12.53 10.65 -3.28
N GLY A 141 12.65 9.83 -4.33
CA GLY A 141 11.74 8.72 -4.57
C GLY A 141 11.79 7.66 -3.47
N GLN A 142 12.99 7.42 -2.93
CA GLN A 142 13.20 6.49 -1.81
C GLN A 142 12.69 7.08 -0.49
N ALA A 143 13.07 8.34 -0.16
CA ALA A 143 12.62 9.00 1.07
C ALA A 143 11.09 9.14 1.15
N MET A 144 10.43 9.37 0.02
CA MET A 144 8.98 9.46 -0.08
C MET A 144 8.27 8.12 -0.25
N ASN A 145 8.99 7.01 -0.30
CA ASN A 145 8.43 5.68 -0.59
C ASN A 145 7.49 5.69 -1.81
N LEU A 146 7.91 6.32 -2.91
CA LEU A 146 7.04 6.51 -4.09
C LEU A 146 6.55 5.18 -4.67
N ARG A 147 7.32 4.08 -4.54
CA ARG A 147 6.83 2.75 -4.95
C ARG A 147 5.71 2.23 -4.05
N GLY A 148 5.54 2.83 -2.89
CA GLY A 148 4.63 2.38 -1.86
C GLY A 148 5.34 1.63 -0.73
N ILE A 149 4.55 1.14 0.19
CA ILE A 149 5.00 0.44 1.40
C ILE A 149 4.28 -0.90 1.55
N CYS A 150 4.91 -1.82 2.29
CA CYS A 150 4.31 -3.08 2.69
C CYS A 150 3.63 -2.93 4.06
N THR A 151 2.50 -3.60 4.20
CA THR A 151 1.72 -3.62 5.45
C THR A 151 1.11 -5.00 5.69
N ARG A 152 0.62 -5.20 6.92
CA ARG A 152 -0.16 -6.37 7.32
C ARG A 152 -1.40 -5.96 8.10
N VAL A 153 -2.44 -6.77 8.07
CA VAL A 153 -3.67 -6.54 8.85
C VAL A 153 -3.41 -6.92 10.31
N VAL A 154 -3.77 -6.01 11.23
CA VAL A 154 -3.68 -6.24 12.68
C VAL A 154 -5.04 -6.20 13.37
N VAL A 155 -6.02 -5.51 12.78
CA VAL A 155 -7.42 -5.57 13.18
C VAL A 155 -8.25 -5.78 11.91
N PRO A 156 -8.97 -6.91 11.80
CA PRO A 156 -9.83 -7.17 10.64
C PRO A 156 -11.00 -6.21 10.59
N GLY A 157 -11.51 -5.95 9.39
CA GLY A 157 -12.66 -5.08 9.21
C GLY A 157 -13.00 -4.80 7.75
N THR A 158 -14.09 -4.08 7.55
CA THR A 158 -14.52 -3.63 6.22
C THR A 158 -13.97 -2.24 5.95
N ILE A 159 -13.49 -2.05 4.73
CA ILE A 159 -13.01 -0.78 4.20
C ILE A 159 -13.83 -0.40 2.96
N ARG A 160 -14.00 0.89 2.73
CA ARG A 160 -14.72 1.45 1.58
C ARG A 160 -13.89 2.53 0.93
N ARG A 161 -13.97 2.65 -0.37
CA ARG A 161 -13.45 3.80 -1.09
C ARG A 161 -14.04 5.10 -0.52
N GLY A 162 -13.19 6.09 -0.25
CA GLY A 162 -13.59 7.33 0.42
C GLY A 162 -13.50 7.28 1.95
N ASP A 163 -13.20 6.13 2.55
CA ASP A 163 -13.00 6.06 4.01
C ASP A 163 -11.83 6.96 4.45
N PRO A 164 -11.96 7.59 5.63
CA PRO A 164 -10.84 8.30 6.23
C PRO A 164 -9.72 7.33 6.59
N VAL A 165 -8.50 7.80 6.38
CA VAL A 165 -7.27 7.10 6.74
C VAL A 165 -6.58 7.89 7.84
N THR A 166 -6.38 7.30 9.01
CA THR A 166 -5.72 7.96 10.14
C THR A 166 -4.48 7.19 10.59
N VAL A 167 -3.43 7.93 10.98
CA VAL A 167 -2.13 7.39 11.35
C VAL A 167 -1.94 7.43 12.85
N GLU A 168 -1.41 6.35 13.41
CA GLU A 168 -0.90 6.24 14.78
C GLU A 168 0.55 5.77 14.72
N ARG A 169 1.48 6.63 15.11
CA ARG A 169 2.92 6.31 15.10
C ARG A 169 3.34 5.56 16.38
N PRO A 170 4.47 4.84 16.37
CA PRO A 170 4.94 4.11 17.56
C PRO A 170 5.02 4.95 18.83
N GLY A 171 5.49 6.22 18.73
CA GLY A 171 5.60 7.14 19.87
C GLY A 171 4.26 7.65 20.42
N ASP A 172 3.21 7.70 19.60
CA ASP A 172 1.90 8.22 20.01
C ASP A 172 1.25 7.33 21.09
N ARG A 173 1.56 6.03 21.09
CA ARG A 173 1.04 5.04 22.05
C ARG A 173 1.65 5.15 23.43
N GLU A 174 2.87 5.66 23.56
CA GLU A 174 3.52 5.89 24.85
C GLU A 174 3.00 7.16 25.52
N ALA A 175 2.66 8.17 24.72
CA ALA A 175 2.12 9.43 25.21
C ALA A 175 0.65 9.34 25.71
N ALA A 176 -0.09 8.30 25.30
CA ALA A 176 -1.50 8.08 25.65
C ALA A 176 -1.70 7.19 26.89
N ARG A 177 -0.63 6.76 27.58
CA ARG A 177 -0.65 5.98 28.83
C ARG A 177 -0.30 6.86 30.02
#